data_4a58a4c81619be536810f49937eefbd7
#
_entry.id   4a58a4c81619be536810f49937eefbd7
#
_cell.length_a   1.000
_cell.length_b   1.000
_cell.length_c   1.000
_cell.angle_alpha   90.00
_cell.angle_beta   90.00
_cell.angle_gamma   90.00
#
_symmetry.space_group_name_H-M   'P 1'
#
loop_
_entity.id
_entity.type
_entity.pdbx_description
1 polymer ?
#
loop_
_entity_poly.entity_id
_entity_poly.type
_entity_poly.pdbx_seq_one_letter_code
_entity_poly.pdbx_strand_id
1 'polypeptide(L)'
;MKLIRPLIFTMLAATALSAQAAQLPQSAELQYSGSYGIPATMTFTRSGNNYKIVSNIKVPLYSIRFESGGTIKGNTLVPSYYRDVRGGKTYAEAKLGGGRITYGKAGEEKTESISGTTQDLFTLAWQLAVNDGKLPAGLQITNGKKLYKVNGLARNGSASYSIAGGTTTINKYRLQRGDSTVNYAFAPALGNVPTQISYTDDGKTYDLQLKSIKINGKEVKP
;
A
#
# COMPACT_ATOMS: atom_id res chain seq x y z
N MET A 1 27.06 26.14 -64.09
CA MET A 1 27.31 25.19 -62.98
C MET A 1 26.49 25.60 -61.84
N LYS A 2 25.39 24.86 -61.53
CA LYS A 2 24.53 25.08 -60.39
C LYS A 2 24.89 24.08 -59.27
N LEU A 3 25.40 24.58 -58.16
CA LEU A 3 25.69 23.77 -56.97
C LEU A 3 24.37 23.42 -56.23
N ILE A 4 24.07 22.13 -56.15
CA ILE A 4 22.98 21.58 -55.34
C ILE A 4 23.57 21.30 -53.94
N ARG A 5 23.07 21.99 -52.92
CA ARG A 5 23.35 21.71 -51.51
C ARG A 5 22.41 20.60 -51.02
N PRO A 6 22.92 19.53 -50.38
CA PRO A 6 22.05 18.54 -49.76
C PRO A 6 21.53 19.07 -48.41
N LEU A 7 20.21 19.04 -48.24
CA LEU A 7 19.51 19.29 -46.97
C LEU A 7 19.66 18.02 -46.11
N ILE A 8 20.39 18.09 -45.01
CA ILE A 8 20.47 17.01 -44.04
C ILE A 8 19.29 17.17 -43.11
N PHE A 9 18.30 16.26 -43.21
CA PHE A 9 17.19 16.13 -42.27
C PHE A 9 17.67 15.35 -41.05
N THR A 10 17.88 16.03 -39.94
CA THR A 10 18.18 15.41 -38.67
C THR A 10 16.85 14.94 -38.04
N MET A 11 16.57 13.65 -38.12
CA MET A 11 15.45 13.03 -37.39
C MET A 11 15.79 13.02 -35.90
N LEU A 12 15.10 13.87 -35.13
CA LEU A 12 15.07 13.78 -33.65
C LEU A 12 14.19 12.59 -33.27
N ALA A 13 14.81 11.47 -32.88
CA ALA A 13 14.10 10.35 -32.31
C ALA A 13 13.68 10.73 -30.86
N ALA A 14 12.41 11.11 -30.67
CA ALA A 14 11.83 11.27 -29.36
C ALA A 14 11.67 9.87 -28.73
N THR A 15 12.57 9.50 -27.82
CA THR A 15 12.38 8.32 -26.97
C THR A 15 11.24 8.61 -26.00
N ALA A 16 10.04 8.11 -26.31
CA ALA A 16 8.94 8.07 -25.34
C ALA A 16 9.36 7.15 -24.20
N LEU A 17 9.70 7.72 -23.04
CA LEU A 17 9.76 6.96 -21.79
C LEU A 17 8.33 6.47 -21.49
N SER A 18 8.05 5.22 -21.85
CA SER A 18 6.86 4.54 -21.37
C SER A 18 6.97 4.40 -19.85
N ALA A 19 6.12 5.12 -19.12
CA ALA A 19 5.94 4.92 -17.69
C ALA A 19 5.46 3.47 -17.48
N GLN A 20 6.39 2.58 -17.13
CA GLN A 20 6.08 1.19 -16.85
C GLN A 20 5.28 1.17 -15.54
N ALA A 21 4.04 0.73 -15.57
CA ALA A 21 3.23 0.55 -14.38
C ALA A 21 4.03 -0.33 -13.38
N ALA A 22 4.09 0.10 -12.13
CA ALA A 22 4.81 -0.63 -11.10
C ALA A 22 4.24 -2.04 -11.00
N GLN A 23 5.09 -3.07 -11.11
CA GLN A 23 4.68 -4.45 -10.94
C GLN A 23 4.82 -4.85 -9.47
N LEU A 24 3.86 -5.64 -8.96
CA LEU A 24 3.99 -6.24 -7.63
C LEU A 24 5.22 -7.14 -7.58
N PRO A 25 6.10 -6.99 -6.58
CA PRO A 25 7.25 -7.88 -6.42
C PRO A 25 6.80 -9.29 -6.05
N GLN A 26 7.69 -10.28 -6.16
CA GLN A 26 7.47 -11.61 -5.58
C GLN A 26 7.53 -11.55 -4.05
N SER A 27 8.45 -10.75 -3.53
CA SER A 27 8.54 -10.45 -2.11
C SER A 27 9.05 -9.04 -1.86
N ALA A 28 8.61 -8.44 -0.76
CA ALA A 28 9.20 -7.22 -0.22
C ALA A 28 9.23 -7.29 1.31
N GLU A 29 10.34 -6.83 1.89
CA GLU A 29 10.50 -6.66 3.32
C GLU A 29 10.79 -5.19 3.60
N LEU A 30 9.88 -4.53 4.31
CA LEU A 30 9.94 -3.12 4.63
C LEU A 30 10.14 -2.95 6.13
N GLN A 31 11.19 -2.25 6.52
CA GLN A 31 11.47 -1.88 7.91
C GLN A 31 11.01 -0.46 8.14
N TYR A 32 10.15 -0.26 9.14
CA TYR A 32 9.61 1.05 9.50
C TYR A 32 10.02 1.46 10.91
N SER A 33 10.07 2.77 11.11
CA SER A 33 9.89 3.38 12.42
C SER A 33 8.43 3.79 12.55
N GLY A 34 7.75 3.29 13.55
CA GLY A 34 6.39 3.68 13.89
C GLY A 34 6.36 4.92 14.79
N SER A 35 5.17 5.29 15.24
CA SER A 35 4.99 6.36 16.24
C SER A 35 5.89 6.13 17.45
N TYR A 36 6.49 7.20 17.96
CA TYR A 36 7.45 7.16 19.09
C TYR A 36 8.70 6.29 18.84
N GLY A 37 9.08 6.09 17.56
CA GLY A 37 10.25 5.29 17.20
C GLY A 37 10.05 3.77 17.36
N ILE A 38 8.84 3.31 17.58
CA ILE A 38 8.54 1.88 17.74
C ILE A 38 8.87 1.12 16.44
N PRO A 39 9.70 0.05 16.49
CA PRO A 39 10.02 -0.71 15.29
C PRO A 39 8.77 -1.42 14.73
N ALA A 40 8.61 -1.33 13.42
CA ALA A 40 7.59 -2.06 12.70
C ALA A 40 8.16 -2.67 11.41
N THR A 41 7.60 -3.78 11.00
CA THR A 41 7.96 -4.44 9.75
C THR A 41 6.71 -4.71 8.92
N MET A 42 6.84 -4.65 7.61
CA MET A 42 5.81 -5.12 6.69
C MET A 42 6.45 -6.05 5.68
N THR A 43 5.86 -7.21 5.47
CA THR A 43 6.23 -8.13 4.40
C THR A 43 5.09 -8.25 3.40
N PHE A 44 5.43 -8.24 2.14
CA PHE A 44 4.56 -8.62 1.04
C PHE A 44 5.14 -9.87 0.40
N THR A 45 4.32 -10.88 0.17
CA THR A 45 4.70 -12.09 -0.55
C THR A 45 3.65 -12.44 -1.59
N ARG A 46 4.13 -12.93 -2.75
CA ARG A 46 3.29 -13.41 -3.84
C ARG A 46 3.68 -14.86 -4.17
N SER A 47 2.66 -15.71 -4.35
CA SER A 47 2.83 -17.08 -4.82
C SER A 47 1.75 -17.36 -5.88
N GLY A 48 2.16 -17.40 -7.14
CA GLY A 48 1.25 -17.43 -8.27
C GLY A 48 0.32 -16.21 -8.25
N ASN A 49 -0.98 -16.45 -8.20
CA ASN A 49 -2.01 -15.41 -8.11
C ASN A 49 -2.45 -15.10 -6.66
N ASN A 50 -1.78 -15.68 -5.66
CA ASN A 50 -2.09 -15.36 -4.27
C ASN A 50 -1.08 -14.34 -3.72
N TYR A 51 -1.54 -13.49 -2.80
CA TYR A 51 -0.69 -12.59 -2.05
C TYR A 51 -0.96 -12.68 -0.55
N LYS A 52 0.04 -12.32 0.24
CA LYS A 52 -0.06 -12.15 1.69
C LYS A 52 0.72 -10.91 2.11
N ILE A 53 0.13 -10.13 3.00
CA ILE A 53 0.76 -8.98 3.65
C ILE A 53 0.74 -9.24 5.15
N VAL A 54 1.87 -9.05 5.81
CA VAL A 54 1.98 -9.14 7.27
C VAL A 54 2.69 -7.91 7.77
N SER A 55 2.08 -7.17 8.68
CA SER A 55 2.70 -6.05 9.36
C SER A 55 2.80 -6.36 10.86
N ASN A 56 4.01 -6.27 11.42
CA ASN A 56 4.27 -6.49 12.85
C ASN A 56 4.75 -5.18 13.47
N ILE A 57 4.17 -4.82 14.61
CA ILE A 57 4.55 -3.67 15.41
C ILE A 57 4.92 -4.17 16.80
N LYS A 58 6.16 -3.93 17.24
CA LYS A 58 6.66 -4.38 18.55
C LYS A 58 6.50 -3.26 19.56
N VAL A 59 5.34 -3.18 20.20
CA VAL A 59 5.15 -2.26 21.34
C VAL A 59 5.70 -2.88 22.64
N PRO A 60 6.06 -2.07 23.65
CA PRO A 60 6.43 -2.61 24.96
C PRO A 60 5.32 -3.53 25.50
N LEU A 61 5.70 -4.69 26.02
CA LEU A 61 4.85 -5.70 26.67
C LEU A 61 3.95 -6.54 25.76
N TYR A 62 3.72 -6.17 24.50
CA TYR A 62 2.94 -7.01 23.58
C TYR A 62 3.28 -6.69 22.10
N SER A 63 2.84 -7.56 21.20
CA SER A 63 2.96 -7.35 19.76
C SER A 63 1.59 -7.11 19.13
N ILE A 64 1.57 -6.26 18.10
CA ILE A 64 0.44 -6.12 17.20
C ILE A 64 0.85 -6.68 15.85
N ARG A 65 0.02 -7.56 15.30
CA ARG A 65 0.24 -8.15 13.99
C ARG A 65 -1.02 -7.98 13.15
N PHE A 66 -0.87 -7.35 12.00
CA PHE A 66 -1.90 -7.28 10.99
C PHE A 66 -1.56 -8.25 9.86
N GLU A 67 -2.53 -9.01 9.44
CA GLU A 67 -2.42 -9.91 8.30
C GLU A 67 -3.55 -9.65 7.32
N SER A 68 -3.24 -9.63 6.05
CA SER A 68 -4.22 -9.70 4.98
C SER A 68 -3.69 -10.56 3.83
N GLY A 69 -4.59 -11.11 3.06
CA GLY A 69 -4.24 -11.92 1.92
C GLY A 69 -5.45 -12.23 1.07
N GLY A 70 -5.18 -12.70 -0.13
CA GLY A 70 -6.19 -13.00 -1.12
C GLY A 70 -5.58 -13.30 -2.47
N THR A 71 -6.28 -12.93 -3.54
CA THR A 71 -5.86 -13.21 -4.91
C THR A 71 -5.53 -11.91 -5.66
N ILE A 72 -4.69 -12.04 -6.68
CA ILE A 72 -4.35 -10.97 -7.62
C ILE A 72 -5.11 -11.26 -8.93
N LYS A 73 -5.96 -10.33 -9.35
CA LYS A 73 -6.68 -10.38 -10.62
C LYS A 73 -6.22 -9.24 -11.52
N GLY A 74 -5.39 -9.54 -12.51
CA GLY A 74 -4.67 -8.51 -13.27
C GLY A 74 -3.79 -7.69 -12.33
N ASN A 75 -4.06 -6.38 -12.20
CA ASN A 75 -3.37 -5.48 -11.26
C ASN A 75 -4.18 -5.21 -9.98
N THR A 76 -5.24 -5.97 -9.71
CA THR A 76 -6.11 -5.75 -8.56
C THR A 76 -5.84 -6.78 -7.47
N LEU A 77 -5.54 -6.30 -6.26
CA LEU A 77 -5.47 -7.09 -5.04
C LEU A 77 -6.88 -7.29 -4.50
N VAL A 78 -7.34 -8.54 -4.47
CA VAL A 78 -8.67 -8.93 -3.99
C VAL A 78 -8.49 -9.70 -2.68
N PRO A 79 -8.66 -9.06 -1.52
CA PRO A 79 -8.49 -9.74 -0.24
C PRO A 79 -9.61 -10.73 0.00
N SER A 80 -9.27 -11.85 0.63
CA SER A 80 -10.21 -12.83 1.18
C SER A 80 -10.31 -12.75 2.69
N TYR A 81 -9.30 -12.17 3.34
CA TYR A 81 -9.30 -11.97 4.79
C TYR A 81 -8.42 -10.80 5.20
N TYR A 82 -8.73 -10.26 6.36
CA TYR A 82 -7.92 -9.37 7.18
C TYR A 82 -7.99 -9.81 8.64
N ARG A 83 -6.89 -9.67 9.39
CA ARG A 83 -6.84 -10.01 10.81
C ARG A 83 -5.97 -9.04 11.59
N ASP A 84 -6.47 -8.55 12.71
CA ASP A 84 -5.75 -7.78 13.74
C ASP A 84 -5.52 -8.71 14.94
N VAL A 85 -4.25 -9.03 15.22
CA VAL A 85 -3.84 -9.92 16.30
C VAL A 85 -3.04 -9.12 17.31
N ARG A 86 -3.41 -9.18 18.55
CA ARG A 86 -2.78 -8.44 19.66
C ARG A 86 -2.38 -9.40 20.77
N GLY A 87 -1.12 -9.40 21.17
CA GLY A 87 -0.61 -10.34 22.17
C GLY A 87 -0.88 -11.81 21.82
N GLY A 88 -0.85 -12.17 20.54
CA GLY A 88 -1.11 -13.55 20.07
C GLY A 88 -2.60 -13.92 19.92
N LYS A 89 -3.54 -13.05 20.30
CA LYS A 89 -5.00 -13.31 20.20
C LYS A 89 -5.62 -12.45 19.10
N THR A 90 -6.54 -13.03 18.30
CA THR A 90 -7.32 -12.25 17.33
C THR A 90 -8.17 -11.23 18.07
N TYR A 91 -7.94 -9.96 17.76
CA TYR A 91 -8.70 -8.84 18.31
C TYR A 91 -9.89 -8.48 17.42
N ALA A 92 -9.66 -8.46 16.11
CA ALA A 92 -10.69 -8.21 15.11
C ALA A 92 -10.31 -8.90 13.79
N GLU A 93 -11.29 -9.27 13.01
CA GLU A 93 -11.06 -9.88 11.70
C GLU A 93 -12.12 -9.47 10.68
N ALA A 94 -11.80 -9.68 9.41
CA ALA A 94 -12.74 -9.62 8.30
C ALA A 94 -12.49 -10.80 7.36
N LYS A 95 -13.56 -11.46 6.92
CA LYS A 95 -13.58 -12.52 5.91
C LYS A 95 -14.43 -12.05 4.74
N LEU A 96 -13.88 -12.11 3.54
CA LEU A 96 -14.50 -11.60 2.33
C LEU A 96 -14.69 -12.72 1.30
N GLY A 97 -15.88 -12.83 0.74
CA GLY A 97 -16.19 -13.81 -0.29
C GLY A 97 -17.67 -13.80 -0.68
N GLY A 98 -17.99 -14.22 -1.90
CA GLY A 98 -19.37 -14.36 -2.38
C GLY A 98 -20.20 -13.06 -2.30
N GLY A 99 -19.61 -11.88 -2.49
CA GLY A 99 -20.31 -10.60 -2.37
C GLY A 99 -20.68 -10.22 -0.94
N ARG A 100 -20.06 -10.83 0.07
CA ARG A 100 -20.34 -10.59 1.48
C ARG A 100 -19.02 -10.36 2.25
N ILE A 101 -19.12 -9.65 3.36
CA ILE A 101 -18.08 -9.50 4.36
C ILE A 101 -18.62 -9.89 5.73
N THR A 102 -17.89 -10.75 6.44
CA THR A 102 -18.10 -11.01 7.88
C THR A 102 -16.97 -10.34 8.63
N TYR A 103 -17.28 -9.42 9.53
CA TYR A 103 -16.27 -8.62 10.23
C TYR A 103 -16.73 -8.21 11.62
N GLY A 104 -15.79 -7.96 12.51
CA GLY A 104 -16.08 -7.55 13.89
C GLY A 104 -14.89 -7.79 14.80
N LYS A 105 -15.00 -7.37 16.05
CA LYS A 105 -14.15 -7.89 17.12
C LYS A 105 -14.45 -9.37 17.34
N ALA A 106 -13.46 -10.10 17.85
CA ALA A 106 -13.63 -11.53 18.13
C ALA A 106 -14.86 -11.78 19.03
N GLY A 107 -15.81 -12.58 18.54
CA GLY A 107 -17.08 -12.87 19.20
C GLY A 107 -18.20 -11.84 19.00
N GLU A 108 -17.94 -10.76 18.23
CA GLU A 108 -18.92 -9.70 17.91
C GLU A 108 -19.05 -9.50 16.39
N GLU A 109 -18.78 -10.56 15.60
CA GLU A 109 -18.77 -10.45 14.16
C GLU A 109 -20.20 -10.33 13.60
N LYS A 110 -20.32 -9.53 12.54
CA LYS A 110 -21.54 -9.39 11.74
C LYS A 110 -21.25 -9.60 10.26
N THR A 111 -22.29 -9.94 9.52
CA THR A 111 -22.17 -10.17 8.07
C THR A 111 -23.03 -9.18 7.30
N GLU A 112 -22.44 -8.54 6.30
CA GLU A 112 -23.11 -7.60 5.39
C GLU A 112 -22.83 -7.95 3.94
N SER A 113 -23.75 -7.57 3.03
CA SER A 113 -23.50 -7.60 1.60
C SER A 113 -22.60 -6.44 1.21
N ILE A 114 -21.65 -6.68 0.33
CA ILE A 114 -20.75 -5.67 -0.22
C ILE A 114 -20.93 -5.55 -1.72
N SER A 115 -20.99 -4.31 -2.20
CA SER A 115 -20.97 -3.99 -3.64
C SER A 115 -19.64 -3.28 -3.93
N GLY A 116 -18.85 -3.82 -4.84
CA GLY A 116 -17.57 -3.23 -5.21
C GLY A 116 -16.38 -3.85 -4.46
N THR A 117 -15.26 -3.13 -4.47
CA THR A 117 -14.00 -3.59 -3.90
C THR A 117 -13.93 -3.25 -2.41
N THR A 118 -13.57 -4.22 -1.57
CA THR A 118 -13.29 -3.97 -0.14
C THR A 118 -11.85 -4.38 0.15
N GLN A 119 -11.09 -3.48 0.76
CA GLN A 119 -9.67 -3.71 1.12
C GLN A 119 -9.41 -3.25 2.56
N ASP A 120 -8.35 -3.75 3.17
CA ASP A 120 -7.76 -3.17 4.38
C ASP A 120 -6.72 -2.10 4.02
N LEU A 121 -6.23 -1.36 5.03
CA LEU A 121 -5.29 -0.25 4.82
C LEU A 121 -3.95 -0.69 4.21
N PHE A 122 -3.47 -1.89 4.52
CA PHE A 122 -2.19 -2.39 4.00
C PHE A 122 -2.33 -2.95 2.59
N THR A 123 -3.42 -3.66 2.30
CA THR A 123 -3.75 -4.07 0.93
C THR A 123 -3.94 -2.85 0.04
N LEU A 124 -4.64 -1.81 0.53
CA LEU A 124 -4.82 -0.57 -0.23
C LEU A 124 -3.49 0.16 -0.49
N ALA A 125 -2.57 0.18 0.47
CA ALA A 125 -1.24 0.76 0.25
C ALA A 125 -0.53 0.12 -0.95
N TRP A 126 -0.51 -1.21 -1.03
CA TRP A 126 0.06 -1.93 -2.17
C TRP A 126 -0.76 -1.74 -3.46
N GLN A 127 -2.08 -1.67 -3.36
CA GLN A 127 -2.95 -1.41 -4.50
C GLN A 127 -2.69 -0.03 -5.12
N LEU A 128 -2.55 1.00 -4.29
CA LEU A 128 -2.23 2.35 -4.75
C LEU A 128 -0.83 2.43 -5.38
N ALA A 129 0.14 1.67 -4.83
CA ALA A 129 1.48 1.55 -5.39
C ALA A 129 1.47 1.02 -6.83
N VAL A 130 0.64 0.00 -7.12
CA VAL A 130 0.54 -0.62 -8.46
C VAL A 130 -0.28 0.25 -9.42
N ASN A 131 -1.31 0.92 -8.92
CA ASN A 131 -2.24 1.71 -9.73
C ASN A 131 -1.83 3.18 -9.86
N ASP A 132 -0.59 3.53 -9.54
CA ASP A 132 -0.09 4.92 -9.57
C ASP A 132 -1.01 5.89 -8.82
N GLY A 133 -1.41 5.50 -7.62
CA GLY A 133 -2.28 6.30 -6.77
C GLY A 133 -3.74 6.38 -7.22
N LYS A 134 -4.24 5.48 -8.05
CA LYS A 134 -5.65 5.45 -8.46
C LYS A 134 -6.45 4.47 -7.59
N LEU A 135 -7.61 4.91 -7.14
CA LEU A 135 -8.53 4.08 -6.36
C LEU A 135 -9.23 3.04 -7.23
N PRO A 136 -9.45 1.81 -6.71
CA PRO A 136 -10.45 0.91 -7.28
C PRO A 136 -11.86 1.51 -7.23
N ALA A 137 -12.68 1.20 -8.22
CA ALA A 137 -14.07 1.65 -8.25
C ALA A 137 -14.87 1.08 -7.07
N GLY A 138 -15.72 1.90 -6.46
CA GLY A 138 -16.61 1.49 -5.35
C GLY A 138 -15.86 0.99 -4.11
N LEU A 139 -14.65 1.52 -3.86
CA LEU A 139 -13.81 1.07 -2.76
C LEU A 139 -14.45 1.32 -1.40
N GLN A 140 -14.45 0.28 -0.57
CA GLN A 140 -14.69 0.32 0.86
C GLN A 140 -13.44 -0.14 1.60
N ILE A 141 -13.23 0.32 2.82
CA ILE A 141 -12.07 -0.06 3.66
C ILE A 141 -12.58 -0.69 4.95
N THR A 142 -11.96 -1.80 5.32
CA THR A 142 -12.16 -2.41 6.64
C THR A 142 -10.89 -2.33 7.49
N ASN A 143 -11.07 -2.18 8.81
CA ASN A 143 -10.01 -2.40 9.80
C ASN A 143 -10.31 -3.65 10.68
N GLY A 144 -11.16 -4.54 10.17
CA GLY A 144 -11.64 -5.72 10.89
C GLY A 144 -12.80 -5.42 11.84
N LYS A 145 -12.86 -4.24 12.46
CA LYS A 145 -13.94 -3.82 13.38
C LYS A 145 -15.11 -3.14 12.67
N LYS A 146 -14.79 -2.37 11.65
CA LYS A 146 -15.73 -1.48 10.94
C LYS A 146 -15.50 -1.53 9.44
N LEU A 147 -16.53 -1.15 8.71
CA LEU A 147 -16.49 -0.93 7.28
C LEU A 147 -16.70 0.56 6.99
N TYR A 148 -15.82 1.15 6.19
CA TYR A 148 -15.82 2.58 5.89
C TYR A 148 -16.01 2.79 4.40
N LYS A 149 -16.84 3.76 4.05
CA LYS A 149 -16.89 4.28 2.68
C LYS A 149 -15.67 5.16 2.42
N VAL A 150 -15.13 5.08 1.22
CA VAL A 150 -14.07 5.97 0.75
C VAL A 150 -14.71 7.12 -0.01
N ASN A 151 -14.45 8.34 0.47
CA ASN A 151 -15.03 9.56 -0.10
C ASN A 151 -14.14 10.20 -1.18
N GLY A 152 -12.88 9.77 -1.26
CA GLY A 152 -11.94 10.24 -2.28
C GLY A 152 -10.48 10.07 -1.90
N LEU A 153 -9.64 10.22 -2.91
CA LEU A 153 -8.19 10.27 -2.79
C LEU A 153 -7.68 11.51 -3.50
N ALA A 154 -6.89 12.31 -2.83
CA ALA A 154 -6.24 13.47 -3.40
C ALA A 154 -4.71 13.27 -3.38
N ARG A 155 -4.04 13.64 -4.47
CA ARG A 155 -2.58 13.81 -4.45
C ARG A 155 -2.23 15.03 -3.61
N ASN A 156 -1.34 14.86 -2.65
CA ASN A 156 -0.92 15.89 -1.70
C ASN A 156 0.56 16.27 -1.91
N GLY A 157 0.94 16.45 -3.18
CA GLY A 157 2.27 16.88 -3.58
C GLY A 157 3.34 15.78 -3.51
N SER A 158 4.59 16.22 -3.49
CA SER A 158 5.78 15.40 -3.38
C SER A 158 6.73 16.00 -2.35
N ALA A 159 7.64 15.19 -1.81
CA ALA A 159 8.66 15.64 -0.86
C ALA A 159 9.95 14.84 -1.00
N SER A 160 11.04 15.41 -0.53
CA SER A 160 12.28 14.68 -0.28
C SER A 160 12.11 13.78 0.94
N TYR A 161 12.67 12.58 0.89
CA TYR A 161 12.57 11.58 1.94
C TYR A 161 13.89 10.85 2.15
N SER A 162 14.38 10.86 3.39
CA SER A 162 15.61 10.18 3.75
C SER A 162 15.35 8.74 4.18
N ILE A 163 16.08 7.80 3.59
CA ILE A 163 16.05 6.37 3.88
C ILE A 163 17.48 5.86 3.99
N ALA A 164 17.70 4.66 4.53
CA ALA A 164 19.03 4.06 4.54
C ALA A 164 19.65 4.01 3.14
N GLY A 165 20.84 4.60 3.01
CA GLY A 165 21.59 4.68 1.75
C GLY A 165 21.37 5.94 0.91
N GLY A 166 20.50 6.89 1.33
CA GLY A 166 20.35 8.16 0.60
C GLY A 166 19.01 8.85 0.77
N THR A 167 18.67 9.64 -0.24
CA THR A 167 17.46 10.44 -0.28
C THR A 167 16.70 10.15 -1.58
N THR A 168 15.40 10.03 -1.50
CA THR A 168 14.50 9.81 -2.63
C THR A 168 13.35 10.80 -2.62
N THR A 169 12.65 10.91 -3.74
CA THR A 169 11.38 11.66 -3.80
C THR A 169 10.22 10.73 -3.52
N ILE A 170 9.29 11.17 -2.68
CA ILE A 170 8.03 10.48 -2.42
C ILE A 170 6.85 11.28 -2.95
N ASN A 171 5.85 10.59 -3.49
CA ASN A 171 4.55 11.15 -3.85
C ASN A 171 3.57 10.89 -2.71
N LYS A 172 2.91 11.94 -2.23
CA LYS A 172 1.98 11.89 -1.10
C LYS A 172 0.54 11.88 -1.57
N TYR A 173 -0.29 11.12 -0.86
CA TYR A 173 -1.71 10.99 -1.11
C TYR A 173 -2.49 11.06 0.19
N ARG A 174 -3.65 11.70 0.14
CA ARG A 174 -4.59 11.83 1.25
C ARG A 174 -5.90 11.16 0.87
N LEU A 175 -6.28 10.15 1.62
CA LEU A 175 -7.52 9.40 1.47
C LEU A 175 -8.51 9.84 2.54
N GLN A 176 -9.72 10.19 2.15
CA GLN A 176 -10.82 10.43 3.08
C GLN A 176 -11.63 9.14 3.26
N ARG A 177 -11.73 8.69 4.53
CA ARG A 177 -12.39 7.46 4.97
C ARG A 177 -13.40 7.80 6.06
N GLY A 178 -14.69 7.92 5.72
CA GLY A 178 -15.67 8.46 6.67
C GLY A 178 -15.21 9.82 7.20
N ASP A 179 -15.18 9.98 8.53
CA ASP A 179 -14.73 11.20 9.21
C ASP A 179 -13.21 11.21 9.49
N SER A 180 -12.48 10.19 9.04
CA SER A 180 -11.05 10.07 9.28
C SER A 180 -10.24 10.12 8.00
N THR A 181 -8.96 10.45 8.15
CA THR A 181 -8.01 10.57 7.05
C THR A 181 -6.93 9.51 7.16
N VAL A 182 -6.55 8.95 6.02
CA VAL A 182 -5.37 8.10 5.87
C VAL A 182 -4.41 8.79 4.90
N ASN A 183 -3.15 8.93 5.29
CA ASN A 183 -2.12 9.45 4.41
C ASN A 183 -1.21 8.31 3.97
N TYR A 184 -0.90 8.31 2.68
CA TYR A 184 0.06 7.39 2.06
C TYR A 184 1.15 8.18 1.37
N ALA A 185 2.34 7.61 1.30
CA ALA A 185 3.37 8.08 0.39
C ALA A 185 4.07 6.90 -0.27
N PHE A 186 4.53 7.12 -1.50
CA PHE A 186 5.19 6.10 -2.32
C PHE A 186 6.47 6.67 -2.91
N ALA A 187 7.51 5.83 -3.02
CA ALA A 187 8.79 6.19 -3.64
C ALA A 187 8.93 5.52 -5.02
N PRO A 188 8.72 6.24 -6.13
CA PRO A 188 8.85 5.66 -7.47
C PRO A 188 10.22 5.04 -7.72
N ALA A 189 11.29 5.69 -7.29
CA ALA A 189 12.66 5.18 -7.44
C ALA A 189 12.95 3.89 -6.66
N LEU A 190 12.11 3.54 -5.68
CA LEU A 190 12.23 2.33 -4.87
C LEU A 190 11.17 1.27 -5.24
N GLY A 191 10.73 1.22 -6.51
CA GLY A 191 9.68 0.31 -6.95
C GLY A 191 8.28 0.71 -6.51
N ASN A 192 8.07 2.00 -6.23
CA ASN A 192 6.80 2.58 -5.82
C ASN A 192 6.20 1.95 -4.55
N VAL A 193 7.06 1.49 -3.63
CA VAL A 193 6.60 0.87 -2.37
C VAL A 193 5.99 1.89 -1.41
N PRO A 194 5.11 1.47 -0.50
CA PRO A 194 4.59 2.33 0.57
C PRO A 194 5.74 2.80 1.48
N THR A 195 6.07 4.09 1.44
CA THR A 195 7.12 4.70 2.28
C THR A 195 6.58 5.30 3.56
N GLN A 196 5.34 5.78 3.52
CA GLN A 196 4.64 6.28 4.70
C GLN A 196 3.19 5.80 4.69
N ILE A 197 2.71 5.41 5.85
CA ILE A 197 1.29 5.11 6.11
C ILE A 197 0.95 5.77 7.44
N SER A 198 0.03 6.72 7.45
CA SER A 198 -0.42 7.39 8.66
C SER A 198 -1.94 7.42 8.71
N TYR A 199 -2.52 7.02 9.83
CA TYR A 199 -3.96 7.02 10.04
C TYR A 199 -4.31 7.20 11.51
N THR A 200 -5.53 7.71 11.76
CA THR A 200 -6.08 7.82 13.09
C THR A 200 -7.17 6.76 13.28
N ASP A 201 -7.13 6.02 14.37
CA ASP A 201 -8.14 5.05 14.79
C ASP A 201 -8.34 5.16 16.30
N ASP A 202 -9.59 5.26 16.73
CA ASP A 202 -9.98 5.43 18.14
C ASP A 202 -9.19 6.56 18.86
N GLY A 203 -9.02 7.71 18.18
CA GLY A 203 -8.31 8.89 18.70
C GLY A 203 -6.79 8.75 18.78
N LYS A 204 -6.21 7.63 18.34
CA LYS A 204 -4.76 7.40 18.29
C LYS A 204 -4.25 7.51 16.87
N THR A 205 -3.17 8.26 16.66
CA THR A 205 -2.49 8.34 15.37
C THR A 205 -1.40 7.28 15.31
N TYR A 206 -1.44 6.50 14.25
CA TYR A 206 -0.43 5.52 13.89
C TYR A 206 0.33 6.05 12.67
N ASP A 207 1.64 6.08 12.77
CA ASP A 207 2.52 6.55 11.70
C ASP A 207 3.61 5.51 11.45
N LEU A 208 3.78 5.12 10.19
CA LEU A 208 4.83 4.22 9.73
C LEU A 208 5.70 4.96 8.72
N GLN A 209 7.00 5.04 8.99
CA GLN A 209 8.00 5.69 8.15
C GLN A 209 9.09 4.70 7.76
N LEU A 210 9.22 4.42 6.48
CA LEU A 210 10.16 3.44 5.92
C LEU A 210 11.61 3.83 6.25
N LYS A 211 12.40 2.88 6.72
CA LYS A 211 13.83 3.03 7.03
C LYS A 211 14.73 2.24 6.09
N SER A 212 14.32 1.05 5.70
CA SER A 212 15.03 0.23 4.72
C SER A 212 14.08 -0.74 4.03
N ILE A 213 14.50 -1.25 2.89
CA ILE A 213 13.70 -2.15 2.06
C ILE A 213 14.56 -3.20 1.38
N LYS A 214 14.00 -4.43 1.30
CA LYS A 214 14.47 -5.48 0.39
C LYS A 214 13.35 -5.84 -0.57
N ILE A 215 13.65 -5.93 -1.85
CA ILE A 215 12.74 -6.41 -2.89
C ILE A 215 13.34 -7.67 -3.50
N ASN A 216 12.58 -8.77 -3.52
CA ASN A 216 13.00 -10.07 -4.01
C ASN A 216 14.35 -10.52 -3.39
N GLY A 217 14.49 -10.29 -2.07
CA GLY A 217 15.68 -10.63 -1.29
C GLY A 217 16.88 -9.68 -1.44
N LYS A 218 16.80 -8.67 -2.31
CA LYS A 218 17.89 -7.71 -2.55
C LYS A 218 17.57 -6.38 -1.87
N GLU A 219 18.57 -5.81 -1.18
CA GLU A 219 18.46 -4.46 -0.63
C GLU A 219 18.33 -3.44 -1.75
N VAL A 220 17.38 -2.49 -1.59
CA VAL A 220 17.14 -1.40 -2.54
C VAL A 220 17.48 -0.09 -1.87
N LYS A 221 18.27 0.74 -2.55
CA LYS A 221 18.71 2.07 -2.10
C LYS A 221 18.32 3.12 -3.15
N PRO A 222 18.13 4.39 -2.75
CA PRO A 222 17.96 5.52 -3.68
C PRO A 222 19.12 5.68 -4.64
#